data_c3795164d634cf6a78e6d3deec7ea516
#
_entry.id   c3795164d634cf6a78e6d3deec7ea516
#
_cell.length_a   1.000
_cell.length_b   1.000
_cell.length_c   1.000
_cell.angle_alpha   90.00
_cell.angle_beta   90.00
_cell.angle_gamma   90.00
#
_symmetry.space_group_name_H-M   'P 1'
#
loop_
_entity.id
_entity.type
_entity.pdbx_description
1 polymer ?
#
loop_
_entity_poly.entity_id
_entity_poly.type
_entity_poly.pdbx_seq_one_letter_code
_entity_poly.pdbx_strand_id
1 'polypeptide(L)'
;MTRHLLLISLACAASGVAPSLHAQQARFALAPASEVSVTKDVQYGRADTLVLRMDVYRPAGAASTLPTLIFFNRALGPSRSGEFYSAWARAAASRGLVAILPDLRGGNEAADFQQLITHLTTNAAAAGVDRDAIAVYAGSGNVYAAFPIVEDPKMTAVKAAVMYYGSARVTQYRLDLPVLLVRAGLDRPDVNRDIVAMASAAVTQNAPLTLLNHASGYHGFEMANNDDATRDVMEQTIAWVKRVTARTYLSAVQAGVVEATAAGQVLSGNFGQAAATYATLVASRPDDARLRLSYGEALLGAQQFATACAEFGKLKGKGLGPRDLGLPAARACMQKGDPDAAIAWLKTIPTRFLPPSVQTEAVFAPLKEREDFKALFPSR
;
A
#
# COMPACT_ATOMS: atom_id res chain seq x y z
N MET A 1 13.27 -38.41 83.39
CA MET A 1 14.03 -37.22 82.87
C MET A 1 13.28 -36.65 81.70
N THR A 2 12.40 -35.70 81.90
CA THR A 2 11.47 -35.14 80.91
C THR A 2 11.92 -33.70 80.63
N ARG A 3 12.33 -33.43 79.40
CA ARG A 3 12.68 -32.08 78.92
C ARG A 3 11.46 -31.46 78.23
N HIS A 4 10.95 -30.38 78.81
CA HIS A 4 9.96 -29.55 78.17
C HIS A 4 10.68 -28.60 77.16
N LEU A 5 10.21 -28.63 75.88
CA LEU A 5 10.54 -27.62 74.89
C LEU A 5 9.42 -26.59 74.88
N LEU A 6 9.77 -25.37 75.15
CA LEU A 6 8.90 -24.18 75.04
C LEU A 6 8.98 -23.70 73.54
N LEU A 7 7.84 -23.75 72.82
CA LEU A 7 7.69 -23.16 71.50
C LEU A 7 7.16 -21.72 71.66
N ILE A 8 7.98 -20.75 71.36
CA ILE A 8 7.59 -19.34 71.25
C ILE A 8 7.13 -19.10 69.83
N SER A 9 5.83 -18.86 69.62
CA SER A 9 5.24 -18.46 68.33
C SER A 9 5.38 -16.96 68.17
N LEU A 10 6.24 -16.51 67.24
CA LEU A 10 6.37 -15.11 66.82
C LEU A 10 5.33 -14.86 65.71
N ALA A 11 4.25 -14.18 66.01
CA ALA A 11 3.31 -13.69 65.03
C ALA A 11 3.82 -12.41 64.41
N CYS A 12 4.44 -12.46 63.20
CA CYS A 12 4.67 -11.29 62.37
C CYS A 12 3.38 -10.90 61.65
N ALA A 13 2.71 -9.86 62.13
CA ALA A 13 1.66 -9.16 61.39
C ALA A 13 2.30 -8.38 60.20
N ALA A 14 2.32 -8.99 59.03
CA ALA A 14 2.64 -8.30 57.81
C ALA A 14 1.42 -7.49 57.37
N SER A 15 1.40 -6.20 57.66
CA SER A 15 0.49 -5.23 57.05
C SER A 15 0.86 -5.07 55.59
N GLY A 16 0.33 -5.95 54.74
CA GLY A 16 0.41 -5.84 53.32
C GLY A 16 -0.46 -4.69 52.82
N VAL A 17 0.13 -3.52 52.66
CA VAL A 17 -0.47 -2.50 51.78
C VAL A 17 -0.35 -3.06 50.36
N ALA A 18 -1.43 -3.65 49.87
CA ALA A 18 -1.55 -3.97 48.46
C ALA A 18 -1.44 -2.66 47.66
N PRO A 19 -0.50 -2.53 46.70
CA PRO A 19 -0.49 -1.38 45.84
C PRO A 19 -1.83 -1.42 45.09
N SER A 20 -2.64 -0.38 45.25
CA SER A 20 -3.81 -0.15 44.44
C SER A 20 -3.30 -0.03 42.97
N LEU A 21 -3.49 -1.08 42.21
CA LEU A 21 -3.42 -1.02 40.75
C LEU A 21 -4.54 -0.06 40.31
N HIS A 22 -4.24 1.22 40.31
CA HIS A 22 -4.96 2.15 39.47
C HIS A 22 -4.70 1.66 38.06
N ALA A 23 -5.69 0.98 37.49
CA ALA A 23 -5.73 0.76 36.05
C ALA A 23 -5.55 2.14 35.41
N GLN A 24 -4.35 2.41 34.90
CA GLN A 24 -4.13 3.60 34.08
C GLN A 24 -5.13 3.47 32.93
N GLN A 25 -6.16 4.32 32.94
CA GLN A 25 -7.05 4.41 31.78
C GLN A 25 -6.16 4.67 30.58
N ALA A 26 -6.19 3.75 29.61
CA ALA A 26 -5.43 3.89 28.37
C ALA A 26 -5.81 5.22 27.76
N ARG A 27 -4.83 6.10 27.62
CA ARG A 27 -5.01 7.43 27.01
C ARG A 27 -4.65 7.30 25.55
N PHE A 28 -5.50 7.89 24.70
CA PHE A 28 -5.17 8.01 23.28
C PHE A 28 -3.82 8.73 23.09
N ALA A 29 -2.90 8.10 22.36
CA ALA A 29 -1.48 8.49 22.35
C ALA A 29 -1.23 9.86 21.69
N LEU A 30 -2.09 10.30 20.75
CA LEU A 30 -1.88 11.52 19.97
C LEU A 30 -2.89 12.61 20.31
N ALA A 31 -2.44 13.64 21.02
CA ALA A 31 -3.26 14.80 21.35
C ALA A 31 -3.54 15.68 20.13
N PRO A 32 -4.64 16.47 20.12
CA PRO A 32 -4.87 17.50 19.12
C PRO A 32 -3.75 18.54 19.11
N ALA A 33 -3.29 18.97 17.92
CA ALA A 33 -2.25 19.96 17.73
C ALA A 33 -2.80 21.40 17.67
N SER A 34 -4.10 21.58 17.38
CA SER A 34 -4.81 22.87 17.30
C SER A 34 -6.29 22.68 17.63
N GLU A 35 -7.02 23.77 17.68
CA GLU A 35 -8.48 23.75 17.90
C GLU A 35 -9.22 23.06 16.76
N VAL A 36 -10.28 22.33 17.10
CA VAL A 36 -11.11 21.56 16.19
C VAL A 36 -12.58 21.91 16.40
N SER A 37 -13.24 22.32 15.34
CA SER A 37 -14.69 22.45 15.28
C SER A 37 -15.33 21.09 14.98
N VAL A 38 -16.47 20.81 15.61
CA VAL A 38 -17.19 19.54 15.43
C VAL A 38 -18.65 19.83 15.11
N THR A 39 -19.10 19.35 13.96
CA THR A 39 -20.53 19.35 13.61
C THR A 39 -21.05 17.93 13.75
N LYS A 40 -21.98 17.72 14.67
CA LYS A 40 -22.52 16.38 14.98
C LYS A 40 -23.82 16.11 14.23
N ASP A 41 -24.11 14.83 14.10
CA ASP A 41 -25.42 14.31 13.64
C ASP A 41 -25.84 14.80 12.24
N VAL A 42 -24.90 15.09 11.37
CA VAL A 42 -25.16 15.47 9.97
C VAL A 42 -25.78 14.26 9.24
N GLN A 43 -27.00 14.38 8.75
CA GLN A 43 -27.62 13.34 7.96
C GLN A 43 -26.92 13.21 6.61
N TYR A 44 -26.46 12.00 6.24
CA TYR A 44 -25.88 11.75 4.94
C TYR A 44 -26.69 10.74 4.09
N GLY A 45 -27.57 9.97 4.70
CA GLY A 45 -28.34 8.95 4.01
C GLY A 45 -29.53 8.43 4.82
N ARG A 46 -30.21 7.45 4.27
CA ARG A 46 -31.28 6.70 4.91
C ARG A 46 -31.22 5.24 4.50
N ALA A 47 -31.65 4.40 5.41
CA ALA A 47 -31.88 2.97 5.17
C ALA A 47 -33.22 2.59 5.75
N ASP A 48 -34.23 2.48 4.89
CA ASP A 48 -35.64 2.39 5.26
C ASP A 48 -36.05 3.56 6.18
N THR A 49 -36.42 3.28 7.42
CA THR A 49 -36.79 4.28 8.42
C THR A 49 -35.58 4.84 9.18
N LEU A 50 -34.42 4.19 9.14
CA LEU A 50 -33.21 4.59 9.84
C LEU A 50 -32.53 5.76 9.11
N VAL A 51 -32.29 6.85 9.83
CA VAL A 51 -31.47 7.96 9.36
C VAL A 51 -30.01 7.66 9.63
N LEU A 52 -29.19 7.64 8.59
CA LEU A 52 -27.75 7.48 8.68
C LEU A 52 -27.10 8.85 8.88
N ARG A 53 -26.27 8.98 9.91
CA ARG A 53 -25.65 10.24 10.34
C ARG A 53 -24.13 10.13 10.35
N MET A 54 -23.47 11.27 10.30
CA MET A 54 -22.02 11.39 10.47
C MET A 54 -21.69 12.58 11.39
N ASP A 55 -20.54 12.51 12.05
CA ASP A 55 -19.92 13.64 12.72
C ASP A 55 -18.74 14.14 11.88
N VAL A 56 -18.64 15.46 11.73
CA VAL A 56 -17.62 16.14 10.92
C VAL A 56 -16.70 16.95 11.82
N TYR A 57 -15.41 16.62 11.78
CA TYR A 57 -14.34 17.29 12.53
C TYR A 57 -13.49 18.09 11.56
N ARG A 58 -13.24 19.36 11.85
CA ARG A 58 -12.45 20.26 11.00
C ARG A 58 -11.51 21.12 11.83
N PRO A 59 -10.38 21.59 11.25
CA PRO A 59 -9.62 22.67 11.89
C PRO A 59 -10.54 23.87 12.14
N ALA A 60 -10.48 24.45 13.33
CA ALA A 60 -11.27 25.64 13.64
C ALA A 60 -10.88 26.79 12.69
N GLY A 61 -11.87 27.52 12.18
CA GLY A 61 -11.65 28.65 11.28
C GLY A 61 -11.23 28.29 9.84
N ALA A 62 -11.18 27.02 9.46
CA ALA A 62 -10.83 26.63 8.08
C ALA A 62 -11.88 27.13 7.07
N ALA A 63 -11.47 28.01 6.14
CA ALA A 63 -12.34 28.62 5.14
C ALA A 63 -12.41 27.82 3.82
N SER A 64 -11.43 26.95 3.54
CA SER A 64 -11.36 26.15 2.32
C SER A 64 -11.80 24.72 2.54
N THR A 65 -12.08 24.00 1.44
CA THR A 65 -12.18 22.53 1.45
C THR A 65 -10.80 21.91 1.72
N LEU A 66 -10.78 20.80 2.46
CA LEU A 66 -9.55 20.14 2.89
C LEU A 66 -9.58 18.64 2.52
N PRO A 67 -8.42 17.99 2.37
CA PRO A 67 -8.35 16.56 2.25
C PRO A 67 -9.07 15.87 3.41
N THR A 68 -9.75 14.77 3.12
CA THR A 68 -10.69 14.15 4.05
C THR A 68 -10.25 12.75 4.42
N LEU A 69 -10.33 12.41 5.71
CA LEU A 69 -10.12 11.07 6.23
C LEU A 69 -11.43 10.53 6.84
N ILE A 70 -12.00 9.52 6.21
CA ILE A 70 -13.20 8.82 6.69
C ILE A 70 -12.77 7.66 7.57
N PHE A 71 -13.25 7.61 8.80
CA PHE A 71 -13.01 6.49 9.72
C PHE A 71 -14.09 5.43 9.52
N PHE A 72 -13.75 4.38 8.80
CA PHE A 72 -14.65 3.27 8.54
C PHE A 72 -14.80 2.40 9.79
N ASN A 73 -15.99 2.39 10.38
CA ASN A 73 -16.33 1.54 11.53
C ASN A 73 -17.76 1.01 11.39
N ARG A 74 -17.89 -0.32 11.47
CA ARG A 74 -19.15 -1.07 11.33
C ARG A 74 -20.02 -1.03 12.57
N ALA A 75 -20.18 0.12 13.20
CA ALA A 75 -21.04 0.25 14.37
C ALA A 75 -21.86 1.54 14.26
N LEU A 76 -23.17 1.43 14.47
CA LEU A 76 -24.07 2.57 14.53
C LEU A 76 -23.88 3.34 15.83
N GLY A 77 -24.05 4.66 15.80
CA GLY A 77 -24.09 5.53 16.98
C GLY A 77 -22.85 5.48 17.88
N PRO A 78 -22.62 4.40 18.65
CA PRO A 78 -21.48 4.33 19.57
C PRO A 78 -20.12 4.57 18.96
N SER A 79 -19.93 4.30 17.67
CA SER A 79 -18.67 4.56 16.98
C SER A 79 -18.37 6.06 16.86
N ARG A 80 -19.38 6.90 16.67
CA ARG A 80 -19.25 8.35 16.58
C ARG A 80 -18.99 9.01 17.94
N SER A 81 -19.55 8.44 19.02
CA SER A 81 -19.37 8.92 20.39
C SER A 81 -18.22 8.26 21.15
N GLY A 82 -17.66 7.15 20.62
CA GLY A 82 -16.56 6.43 21.24
C GLY A 82 -15.27 7.26 21.30
N GLU A 83 -14.56 7.18 22.44
CA GLU A 83 -13.33 7.95 22.67
C GLU A 83 -12.26 7.69 21.62
N PHE A 84 -12.08 6.43 21.21
CA PHE A 84 -11.08 6.04 20.21
C PHE A 84 -11.22 6.81 18.89
N TYR A 85 -12.38 6.73 18.27
CA TYR A 85 -12.59 7.38 16.97
C TYR A 85 -12.68 8.91 17.07
N SER A 86 -13.31 9.43 18.13
CA SER A 86 -13.39 10.88 18.34
C SER A 86 -12.01 11.50 18.63
N ALA A 87 -11.14 10.79 19.34
CA ALA A 87 -9.75 11.22 19.56
C ALA A 87 -8.94 11.18 18.26
N TRP A 88 -9.06 10.12 17.47
CA TRP A 88 -8.45 10.05 16.13
C TRP A 88 -8.92 11.18 15.22
N ALA A 89 -10.23 11.42 15.16
CA ALA A 89 -10.81 12.47 14.34
C ALA A 89 -10.30 13.86 14.75
N ARG A 90 -10.18 14.12 16.07
CA ARG A 90 -9.59 15.37 16.59
C ARG A 90 -8.11 15.49 16.24
N ALA A 91 -7.33 14.41 16.38
CA ALA A 91 -5.93 14.40 16.04
C ALA A 91 -5.69 14.69 14.55
N ALA A 92 -6.45 14.05 13.67
CA ALA A 92 -6.40 14.27 12.22
C ALA A 92 -6.86 15.68 11.82
N ALA A 93 -7.99 16.14 12.38
CA ALA A 93 -8.52 17.45 12.07
C ALA A 93 -7.59 18.58 12.54
N SER A 94 -7.01 18.47 13.73
CA SER A 94 -6.06 19.46 14.25
C SER A 94 -4.78 19.59 13.41
N ARG A 95 -4.55 18.64 12.49
CA ARG A 95 -3.40 18.61 11.57
C ARG A 95 -3.78 18.92 10.12
N GLY A 96 -4.96 19.47 9.90
CA GLY A 96 -5.37 20.01 8.61
C GLY A 96 -6.13 19.07 7.70
N LEU A 97 -6.76 18.03 8.24
CA LEU A 97 -7.71 17.18 7.52
C LEU A 97 -9.16 17.53 7.92
N VAL A 98 -10.13 17.16 7.09
CA VAL A 98 -11.50 16.91 7.55
C VAL A 98 -11.57 15.46 7.98
N ALA A 99 -12.03 15.17 9.19
CA ALA A 99 -12.24 13.81 9.65
C ALA A 99 -13.74 13.52 9.77
N ILE A 100 -14.17 12.39 9.20
CA ILE A 100 -15.59 12.00 9.15
C ILE A 100 -15.77 10.70 9.94
N LEU A 101 -16.69 10.72 10.90
CA LEU A 101 -17.15 9.54 11.63
C LEU A 101 -18.58 9.20 11.21
N PRO A 102 -18.81 8.26 10.28
CA PRO A 102 -20.14 7.91 9.83
C PRO A 102 -20.77 6.79 10.67
N ASP A 103 -22.11 6.71 10.66
CA ASP A 103 -22.83 5.48 10.94
C ASP A 103 -22.66 4.51 9.77
N LEU A 104 -22.22 3.29 10.02
CA LEU A 104 -22.21 2.21 9.04
C LEU A 104 -22.82 0.97 9.66
N ARG A 105 -23.82 0.37 9.01
CA ARG A 105 -24.49 -0.82 9.53
C ARG A 105 -23.70 -2.08 9.20
N GLY A 106 -23.42 -2.90 10.20
CA GLY A 106 -22.83 -4.23 9.97
C GLY A 106 -23.68 -5.06 9.02
N GLY A 107 -23.05 -5.64 7.99
CA GLY A 107 -23.70 -6.39 6.92
C GLY A 107 -24.29 -5.54 5.78
N ASN A 108 -24.29 -4.21 5.88
CA ASN A 108 -24.74 -3.27 4.84
C ASN A 108 -23.70 -2.16 4.57
N GLU A 109 -22.47 -2.38 4.98
CA GLU A 109 -21.41 -1.36 4.98
C GLU A 109 -21.18 -0.77 3.59
N ALA A 110 -21.21 -1.60 2.55
CA ALA A 110 -20.98 -1.14 1.18
C ALA A 110 -22.06 -0.17 0.70
N ALA A 111 -23.34 -0.47 1.00
CA ALA A 111 -24.46 0.38 0.61
C ALA A 111 -24.47 1.70 1.38
N ASP A 112 -24.21 1.65 2.68
CA ASP A 112 -24.15 2.85 3.53
C ASP A 112 -22.95 3.71 3.16
N PHE A 113 -21.79 3.10 2.90
CA PHE A 113 -20.58 3.80 2.47
C PHE A 113 -20.77 4.45 1.09
N GLN A 114 -21.46 3.79 0.15
CA GLN A 114 -21.79 4.40 -1.15
C GLN A 114 -22.68 5.63 -0.99
N GLN A 115 -23.66 5.62 -0.09
CA GLN A 115 -24.49 6.78 0.21
C GLN A 115 -23.64 7.92 0.82
N LEU A 116 -22.72 7.58 1.75
CA LEU A 116 -21.80 8.54 2.35
C LEU A 116 -20.92 9.22 1.29
N ILE A 117 -20.29 8.44 0.42
CA ILE A 117 -19.44 8.98 -0.66
C ILE A 117 -20.25 9.86 -1.60
N THR A 118 -21.47 9.46 -1.98
CA THR A 118 -22.37 10.27 -2.81
C THR A 118 -22.70 11.58 -2.12
N HIS A 119 -23.06 11.56 -0.82
CA HIS A 119 -23.33 12.77 -0.05
C HIS A 119 -22.12 13.70 0.02
N LEU A 120 -20.94 13.17 0.35
CA LEU A 120 -19.69 13.96 0.50
C LEU A 120 -19.24 14.57 -0.83
N THR A 121 -19.41 13.88 -1.95
CA THR A 121 -19.03 14.40 -3.27
C THR A 121 -20.04 15.43 -3.80
N THR A 122 -21.33 15.26 -3.51
CA THR A 122 -22.41 16.19 -3.93
C THR A 122 -22.42 17.47 -3.07
N ASN A 123 -22.19 17.34 -1.75
CA ASN A 123 -22.26 18.43 -0.79
C ASN A 123 -20.87 18.84 -0.27
N ALA A 124 -19.84 18.64 -1.04
CA ALA A 124 -18.44 18.75 -0.63
C ALA A 124 -18.11 20.10 0.03
N ALA A 125 -18.53 21.22 -0.58
CA ALA A 125 -18.27 22.56 -0.06
C ALA A 125 -18.93 22.79 1.32
N ALA A 126 -20.17 22.35 1.50
CA ALA A 126 -20.90 22.51 2.76
C ALA A 126 -20.26 21.70 3.90
N ALA A 127 -19.75 20.50 3.60
CA ALA A 127 -19.00 19.68 4.55
C ALA A 127 -17.54 20.14 4.69
N GLY A 128 -17.05 21.06 3.85
CA GLY A 128 -15.65 21.48 3.80
C GLY A 128 -14.70 20.41 3.30
N VAL A 129 -15.19 19.45 2.53
CA VAL A 129 -14.47 18.30 1.98
C VAL A 129 -13.91 18.66 0.61
N ASP A 130 -12.64 18.33 0.36
CA ASP A 130 -12.13 18.24 -1.01
C ASP A 130 -12.55 16.88 -1.58
N ARG A 131 -13.55 16.88 -2.47
CA ARG A 131 -14.10 15.65 -3.07
C ARG A 131 -13.09 14.84 -3.89
N ASP A 132 -12.01 15.49 -4.32
CA ASP A 132 -10.93 14.86 -5.09
C ASP A 132 -9.79 14.35 -4.20
N ALA A 133 -9.94 14.47 -2.86
CA ALA A 133 -8.91 14.15 -1.88
C ALA A 133 -9.49 13.35 -0.69
N ILE A 134 -10.27 12.31 -0.95
CA ILE A 134 -10.90 11.47 0.08
C ILE A 134 -10.04 10.24 0.36
N ALA A 135 -9.65 10.06 1.62
CA ALA A 135 -8.99 8.88 2.15
C ALA A 135 -9.89 8.12 3.13
N VAL A 136 -9.66 6.81 3.28
CA VAL A 136 -10.39 5.94 4.21
C VAL A 136 -9.42 5.31 5.18
N TYR A 137 -9.71 5.39 6.47
CA TYR A 137 -9.04 4.64 7.55
C TYR A 137 -9.92 3.49 8.01
N ALA A 138 -9.33 2.32 8.18
CA ALA A 138 -9.95 1.18 8.87
C ALA A 138 -8.92 0.49 9.76
N GLY A 139 -9.35 0.08 10.98
CA GLY A 139 -8.50 -0.67 11.91
C GLY A 139 -9.11 -2.03 12.26
N SER A 140 -8.25 -3.02 12.54
CA SER A 140 -8.68 -4.33 13.04
C SER A 140 -9.68 -5.02 12.12
N GLY A 141 -10.72 -5.59 12.68
CA GLY A 141 -11.80 -6.27 11.95
C GLY A 141 -12.53 -5.39 10.93
N ASN A 142 -12.44 -4.06 11.00
CA ASN A 142 -13.02 -3.18 9.99
C ASN A 142 -12.26 -3.23 8.66
N VAL A 143 -10.97 -3.60 8.66
CA VAL A 143 -10.18 -3.77 7.43
C VAL A 143 -10.80 -4.83 6.52
N TYR A 144 -11.30 -5.92 7.11
CA TYR A 144 -11.96 -7.00 6.37
C TYR A 144 -13.15 -6.51 5.52
N ALA A 145 -13.92 -5.56 6.02
CA ALA A 145 -15.06 -5.01 5.30
C ALA A 145 -14.68 -3.80 4.42
N ALA A 146 -13.85 -2.89 4.93
CA ALA A 146 -13.50 -1.65 4.25
C ALA A 146 -12.64 -1.88 3.00
N PHE A 147 -11.63 -2.77 3.10
CA PHE A 147 -10.62 -2.89 2.05
C PHE A 147 -11.20 -3.37 0.72
N PRO A 148 -12.06 -4.43 0.65
CA PRO A 148 -12.71 -4.80 -0.61
C PRO A 148 -13.60 -3.69 -1.21
N ILE A 149 -14.21 -2.85 -0.37
CA ILE A 149 -15.06 -1.74 -0.82
C ILE A 149 -14.21 -0.66 -1.49
N VAL A 150 -13.08 -0.27 -0.89
CA VAL A 150 -12.22 0.78 -1.43
C VAL A 150 -11.41 0.31 -2.63
N GLU A 151 -11.13 -1.00 -2.74
CA GLU A 151 -10.47 -1.62 -3.88
C GLU A 151 -11.43 -1.89 -5.06
N ASP A 152 -12.74 -1.74 -4.88
CA ASP A 152 -13.68 -1.80 -6.02
C ASP A 152 -13.32 -0.71 -7.05
N PRO A 153 -13.06 -1.07 -8.32
CA PRO A 153 -12.75 -0.10 -9.38
C PRO A 153 -13.80 1.00 -9.57
N LYS A 154 -15.03 0.78 -9.12
CA LYS A 154 -16.11 1.78 -9.17
C LYS A 154 -16.00 2.83 -8.06
N MET A 155 -15.23 2.57 -7.00
CA MET A 155 -15.08 3.47 -5.85
C MET A 155 -14.04 4.58 -6.14
N THR A 156 -14.10 5.20 -7.31
CA THR A 156 -13.10 6.17 -7.81
C THR A 156 -12.98 7.44 -6.99
N ALA A 157 -13.98 7.78 -6.19
CA ALA A 157 -13.93 8.93 -5.29
C ALA A 157 -12.91 8.74 -4.14
N VAL A 158 -12.66 7.49 -3.71
CA VAL A 158 -11.63 7.20 -2.72
C VAL A 158 -10.26 7.20 -3.38
N LYS A 159 -9.37 8.05 -2.87
CA LYS A 159 -8.04 8.34 -3.43
C LYS A 159 -6.88 7.77 -2.60
N ALA A 160 -7.14 7.32 -1.38
CA ALA A 160 -6.14 6.67 -0.53
C ALA A 160 -6.81 5.78 0.52
N ALA A 161 -6.13 4.75 0.98
CA ALA A 161 -6.61 3.84 2.02
C ALA A 161 -5.54 3.62 3.10
N VAL A 162 -5.95 3.63 4.36
CA VAL A 162 -5.11 3.39 5.55
C VAL A 162 -5.69 2.21 6.30
N MET A 163 -4.94 1.11 6.39
CA MET A 163 -5.37 -0.15 6.98
C MET A 163 -4.46 -0.50 8.17
N TYR A 164 -4.99 -0.43 9.38
CA TYR A 164 -4.26 -0.65 10.63
C TYR A 164 -4.50 -2.05 11.18
N TYR A 165 -3.44 -2.77 11.49
CA TYR A 165 -3.40 -4.08 12.18
C TYR A 165 -4.61 -4.98 11.87
N GLY A 166 -4.95 -5.07 10.59
CA GLY A 166 -6.00 -5.92 10.07
C GLY A 166 -5.70 -6.35 8.64
N SER A 167 -6.43 -7.34 8.15
CA SER A 167 -6.26 -7.88 6.82
C SER A 167 -7.58 -8.12 6.13
N ALA A 168 -7.54 -8.20 4.81
CA ALA A 168 -8.65 -8.62 3.96
C ALA A 168 -8.11 -9.33 2.73
N ARG A 169 -8.96 -10.11 2.08
CA ARG A 169 -8.62 -10.75 0.81
C ARG A 169 -9.21 -9.94 -0.34
N VAL A 170 -8.35 -9.50 -1.24
CA VAL A 170 -8.72 -8.93 -2.54
C VAL A 170 -7.95 -9.68 -3.61
N THR A 171 -8.59 -9.91 -4.73
CA THR A 171 -7.98 -10.62 -5.87
C THR A 171 -7.22 -9.69 -6.79
N GLN A 172 -7.63 -8.43 -6.83
CA GLN A 172 -7.03 -7.40 -7.68
C GLN A 172 -6.95 -6.09 -6.92
N TYR A 173 -5.77 -5.48 -6.94
CA TYR A 173 -5.50 -4.18 -6.34
C TYR A 173 -5.70 -3.06 -7.36
N ARG A 174 -6.24 -1.94 -6.91
CA ARG A 174 -6.32 -0.72 -7.70
C ARG A 174 -4.94 -0.06 -7.80
N LEU A 175 -4.46 0.19 -9.02
CA LEU A 175 -3.15 0.83 -9.24
C LEU A 175 -3.21 2.37 -9.14
N ASP A 176 -4.41 2.93 -9.04
CA ASP A 176 -4.66 4.35 -8.77
C ASP A 176 -4.97 4.65 -7.30
N LEU A 177 -4.93 3.62 -6.42
CA LEU A 177 -5.25 3.74 -4.99
C LEU A 177 -3.99 3.49 -4.13
N PRO A 178 -3.29 4.53 -3.67
CA PRO A 178 -2.26 4.38 -2.65
C PRO A 178 -2.82 3.76 -1.37
N VAL A 179 -2.16 2.73 -0.86
CA VAL A 179 -2.52 2.02 0.36
C VAL A 179 -1.39 2.11 1.38
N LEU A 180 -1.72 2.52 2.60
CA LEU A 180 -0.86 2.40 3.77
C LEU A 180 -1.32 1.22 4.62
N LEU A 181 -0.52 0.18 4.70
CA LEU A 181 -0.68 -0.90 5.67
C LEU A 181 0.14 -0.59 6.92
N VAL A 182 -0.48 -0.61 8.09
CA VAL A 182 0.22 -0.40 9.36
C VAL A 182 0.15 -1.69 10.18
N ARG A 183 1.32 -2.28 10.42
CA ARG A 183 1.48 -3.52 11.16
C ARG A 183 1.83 -3.21 12.61
N ALA A 184 1.12 -3.84 13.57
CA ALA A 184 1.49 -3.88 14.97
C ALA A 184 2.40 -5.10 15.21
N GLY A 185 3.69 -4.86 15.55
CA GLY A 185 4.71 -5.91 15.63
C GLY A 185 4.42 -6.99 16.67
N LEU A 186 3.80 -6.59 17.78
CA LEU A 186 3.43 -7.45 18.91
C LEU A 186 1.97 -7.95 18.84
N ASP A 187 1.32 -7.81 17.69
CA ASP A 187 0.00 -8.41 17.45
C ASP A 187 0.12 -9.93 17.28
N ARG A 188 -1.02 -10.61 17.27
CA ARG A 188 -1.12 -12.06 17.04
C ARG A 188 -0.39 -12.47 15.76
N PRO A 189 0.32 -13.60 15.79
CA PRO A 189 1.11 -14.06 14.63
C PRO A 189 0.28 -14.30 13.35
N ASP A 190 -0.99 -14.73 13.49
CA ASP A 190 -1.91 -14.93 12.36
C ASP A 190 -2.25 -13.60 11.69
N VAL A 191 -2.60 -12.56 12.44
CA VAL A 191 -2.87 -11.21 11.93
C VAL A 191 -1.66 -10.66 11.19
N ASN A 192 -0.47 -10.77 11.81
CA ASN A 192 0.77 -10.28 11.21
C ASN A 192 1.15 -11.04 9.93
N ARG A 193 0.93 -12.35 9.88
CA ARG A 193 1.16 -13.16 8.68
C ARG A 193 0.23 -12.75 7.53
N ASP A 194 -1.04 -12.52 7.84
CA ASP A 194 -2.02 -12.12 6.83
C ASP A 194 -1.73 -10.72 6.28
N ILE A 195 -1.27 -9.78 7.11
CA ILE A 195 -0.82 -8.45 6.66
C ILE A 195 0.38 -8.57 5.71
N VAL A 196 1.36 -9.43 6.02
CA VAL A 196 2.51 -9.66 5.15
C VAL A 196 2.09 -10.29 3.82
N ALA A 197 1.15 -11.25 3.85
CA ALA A 197 0.60 -11.86 2.64
C ALA A 197 -0.12 -10.81 1.76
N MET A 198 -0.90 -9.92 2.38
CA MET A 198 -1.57 -8.81 1.70
C MET A 198 -0.58 -7.83 1.06
N ALA A 199 0.48 -7.47 1.78
CA ALA A 199 1.55 -6.64 1.25
C ALA A 199 2.29 -7.30 0.08
N SER A 200 2.60 -8.59 0.18
CA SER A 200 3.24 -9.37 -0.89
C SER A 200 2.37 -9.42 -2.15
N ALA A 201 1.06 -9.66 -1.99
CA ALA A 201 0.13 -9.68 -3.12
C ALA A 201 0.03 -8.31 -3.83
N ALA A 202 -0.01 -7.21 -3.07
CA ALA A 202 -0.01 -5.86 -3.62
C ALA A 202 1.27 -5.57 -4.42
N VAL A 203 2.44 -5.90 -3.86
CA VAL A 203 3.74 -5.71 -4.53
C VAL A 203 3.83 -6.54 -5.82
N THR A 204 3.35 -7.80 -5.80
CA THR A 204 3.33 -8.66 -6.99
C THR A 204 2.49 -8.07 -8.11
N GLN A 205 1.43 -7.33 -7.79
CA GLN A 205 0.59 -6.63 -8.77
C GLN A 205 1.08 -5.21 -9.10
N ASN A 206 2.22 -4.80 -8.53
CA ASN A 206 2.75 -3.44 -8.66
C ASN A 206 1.80 -2.34 -8.15
N ALA A 207 0.99 -2.66 -7.14
CA ALA A 207 0.09 -1.69 -6.52
C ALA A 207 0.88 -0.67 -5.66
N PRO A 208 0.42 0.59 -5.57
CA PRO A 208 1.10 1.64 -4.81
C PRO A 208 0.93 1.45 -3.30
N LEU A 209 1.75 0.56 -2.72
CA LEU A 209 1.72 0.17 -1.32
C LEU A 209 2.84 0.84 -0.51
N THR A 210 2.49 1.28 0.70
CA THR A 210 3.43 1.61 1.78
C THR A 210 3.17 0.69 2.95
N LEU A 211 4.20 0.02 3.48
CA LEU A 211 4.11 -0.76 4.72
C LEU A 211 4.84 -0.02 5.84
N LEU A 212 4.10 0.34 6.90
CA LEU A 212 4.64 0.95 8.11
C LEU A 212 4.59 -0.08 9.25
N ASN A 213 5.75 -0.38 9.83
CA ASN A 213 5.87 -1.38 10.88
C ASN A 213 6.11 -0.74 12.25
N HIS A 214 5.14 -0.81 13.14
CA HIS A 214 5.31 -0.47 14.56
C HIS A 214 5.83 -1.70 15.31
N ALA A 215 7.16 -1.88 15.38
CA ALA A 215 7.78 -3.10 15.89
C ALA A 215 7.36 -3.47 17.31
N SER A 216 7.15 -2.47 18.18
CA SER A 216 6.73 -2.62 19.58
C SER A 216 5.23 -2.37 19.80
N GLY A 217 4.44 -2.15 18.75
CA GLY A 217 3.00 -1.89 18.85
C GLY A 217 2.20 -3.14 19.14
N TYR A 218 1.27 -3.05 20.07
CA TYR A 218 0.23 -4.04 20.33
C TYR A 218 -0.98 -3.78 19.40
N HIS A 219 -1.89 -4.73 19.31
CA HIS A 219 -3.18 -4.52 18.65
C HIS A 219 -3.91 -3.32 19.26
N GLY A 220 -4.34 -2.35 18.44
CA GLY A 220 -4.94 -1.11 18.96
C GLY A 220 -3.93 -0.21 19.69
N PHE A 221 -2.70 -0.16 19.21
CA PHE A 221 -1.57 0.53 19.88
C PHE A 221 -1.85 2.01 20.17
N GLU A 222 -2.75 2.67 19.46
CA GLU A 222 -3.10 4.08 19.69
C GLU A 222 -3.66 4.33 21.09
N MET A 223 -4.25 3.30 21.72
CA MET A 223 -4.72 3.31 23.10
C MET A 223 -3.93 2.35 23.99
N ALA A 224 -3.34 1.30 23.43
CA ALA A 224 -2.60 0.28 24.19
C ALA A 224 -1.18 0.73 24.54
N ASN A 225 -0.56 1.54 23.67
CA ASN A 225 0.79 2.07 23.84
C ASN A 225 0.74 3.59 24.03
N ASN A 226 1.50 4.10 24.99
CA ASN A 226 1.66 5.54 25.21
C ASN A 226 3.16 5.91 25.14
N ASP A 227 3.74 5.70 23.97
CA ASP A 227 5.15 5.90 23.69
C ASP A 227 5.36 6.77 22.43
N ASP A 228 6.60 7.24 22.23
CA ASP A 228 6.94 8.10 21.09
C ASP A 228 6.85 7.35 19.77
N ALA A 229 7.13 6.04 19.74
CA ALA A 229 7.04 5.24 18.53
C ALA A 229 5.59 5.17 18.03
N THR A 230 4.62 5.03 18.94
CA THR A 230 3.19 5.08 18.62
C THR A 230 2.80 6.45 18.08
N ARG A 231 3.21 7.53 18.75
CA ARG A 231 2.95 8.90 18.28
C ARG A 231 3.52 9.16 16.89
N ASP A 232 4.74 8.70 16.67
CA ASP A 232 5.42 8.83 15.38
C ASP A 232 4.69 8.09 14.25
N VAL A 233 4.23 6.86 14.47
CA VAL A 233 3.42 6.10 13.50
C VAL A 233 2.13 6.84 13.15
N MET A 234 1.45 7.43 14.12
CA MET A 234 0.22 8.17 13.89
C MET A 234 0.46 9.49 13.13
N GLU A 235 1.53 10.22 13.47
CA GLU A 235 1.95 11.44 12.74
C GLU A 235 2.35 11.11 11.30
N GLN A 236 3.12 10.05 11.09
CA GLN A 236 3.49 9.57 9.76
C GLN A 236 2.24 9.21 8.93
N THR A 237 1.24 8.60 9.55
CA THR A 237 -0.02 8.27 8.88
C THR A 237 -0.75 9.52 8.39
N ILE A 238 -0.90 10.54 9.25
CA ILE A 238 -1.56 11.79 8.86
C ILE A 238 -0.77 12.51 7.76
N ALA A 239 0.55 12.58 7.91
CA ALA A 239 1.44 13.17 6.91
C ALA A 239 1.37 12.41 5.58
N TRP A 240 1.32 11.07 5.62
CA TRP A 240 1.15 10.22 4.44
C TRP A 240 -0.18 10.51 3.73
N VAL A 241 -1.30 10.54 4.46
CA VAL A 241 -2.61 10.89 3.87
C VAL A 241 -2.56 12.23 3.17
N LYS A 242 -2.06 13.28 3.82
CA LYS A 242 -1.93 14.61 3.21
C LYS A 242 -1.08 14.60 1.95
N ARG A 243 0.04 13.87 1.95
CA ARG A 243 0.93 13.76 0.80
C ARG A 243 0.28 13.05 -0.37
N VAL A 244 -0.35 11.89 -0.14
CA VAL A 244 -0.88 11.07 -1.23
C VAL A 244 -2.22 11.56 -1.77
N THR A 245 -2.93 12.40 -1.02
CA THR A 245 -4.15 13.08 -1.49
C THR A 245 -3.87 14.45 -2.13
N ALA A 246 -2.62 14.91 -2.16
CA ALA A 246 -2.24 16.12 -2.87
C ALA A 246 -2.43 15.95 -4.39
N ARG A 247 -2.96 16.96 -5.06
CA ARG A 247 -3.28 16.92 -6.51
C ARG A 247 -2.08 16.54 -7.38
N THR A 248 -0.89 17.03 -7.04
CA THR A 248 0.35 16.69 -7.75
C THR A 248 0.68 15.19 -7.67
N TYR A 249 0.48 14.58 -6.50
CA TYR A 249 0.70 13.15 -6.31
C TYR A 249 -0.34 12.33 -7.08
N LEU A 250 -1.62 12.67 -6.94
CA LEU A 250 -2.72 11.97 -7.61
C LEU A 250 -2.58 12.04 -9.14
N SER A 251 -2.19 13.20 -9.68
CA SER A 251 -1.94 13.35 -11.12
C SER A 251 -0.78 12.48 -11.59
N ALA A 252 0.30 12.37 -10.81
CA ALA A 252 1.44 11.51 -11.13
C ALA A 252 1.06 10.02 -11.09
N VAL A 253 0.30 9.59 -10.09
CA VAL A 253 -0.21 8.22 -10.00
C VAL A 253 -1.10 7.90 -11.20
N GLN A 254 -2.06 8.77 -11.52
CA GLN A 254 -2.96 8.57 -12.65
C GLN A 254 -2.21 8.46 -14.00
N ALA A 255 -1.19 9.29 -14.19
CA ALA A 255 -0.36 9.24 -15.40
C ALA A 255 0.44 7.94 -15.50
N GLY A 256 0.83 7.34 -14.37
CA GLY A 256 1.60 6.10 -14.29
C GLY A 256 0.78 4.81 -14.33
N VAL A 257 -0.54 4.86 -14.15
CA VAL A 257 -1.39 3.64 -13.96
C VAL A 257 -1.23 2.63 -15.09
N VAL A 258 -1.22 3.05 -16.36
CA VAL A 258 -1.14 2.11 -17.50
C VAL A 258 0.22 1.42 -17.53
N GLU A 259 1.29 2.16 -17.26
CA GLU A 259 2.65 1.59 -17.19
C GLU A 259 2.82 0.68 -15.97
N ALA A 260 2.28 1.08 -14.81
CA ALA A 260 2.23 0.25 -13.61
C ALA A 260 1.44 -1.05 -13.84
N THR A 261 0.32 -0.98 -14.60
CA THR A 261 -0.44 -2.17 -15.02
C THR A 261 0.42 -3.13 -15.82
N ALA A 262 1.12 -2.64 -16.84
CA ALA A 262 1.99 -3.47 -17.66
C ALA A 262 3.12 -4.12 -16.85
N ALA A 263 3.74 -3.36 -15.93
CA ALA A 263 4.78 -3.87 -15.04
C ALA A 263 4.22 -4.94 -14.07
N GLY A 264 3.03 -4.73 -13.49
CA GLY A 264 2.36 -5.72 -12.65
C GLY A 264 2.01 -7.01 -13.42
N GLN A 265 1.62 -6.90 -14.68
CA GLN A 265 1.40 -8.06 -15.55
C GLN A 265 2.68 -8.86 -15.79
N VAL A 266 3.83 -8.20 -15.98
CA VAL A 266 5.16 -8.85 -16.06
C VAL A 266 5.47 -9.58 -14.76
N LEU A 267 5.33 -8.92 -13.61
CA LEU A 267 5.58 -9.52 -12.29
C LEU A 267 4.71 -10.74 -12.00
N SER A 268 3.49 -10.75 -12.53
CA SER A 268 2.54 -11.87 -12.40
C SER A 268 2.71 -12.96 -13.47
N GLY A 269 3.72 -12.84 -14.35
CA GLY A 269 3.96 -13.79 -15.45
C GLY A 269 3.00 -13.67 -16.64
N ASN A 270 2.13 -12.65 -16.66
CA ASN A 270 1.15 -12.42 -17.71
C ASN A 270 1.76 -11.66 -18.90
N PHE A 271 2.86 -12.18 -19.44
CA PHE A 271 3.69 -11.50 -20.44
C PHE A 271 2.95 -11.11 -21.72
N GLY A 272 1.98 -11.92 -22.19
CA GLY A 272 1.19 -11.60 -23.36
C GLY A 272 0.33 -10.34 -23.17
N GLN A 273 -0.31 -10.20 -22.01
CA GLN A 273 -1.07 -9.00 -21.65
C GLN A 273 -0.16 -7.80 -21.45
N ALA A 274 0.99 -7.98 -20.79
CA ALA A 274 1.98 -6.94 -20.62
C ALA A 274 2.47 -6.40 -21.98
N ALA A 275 2.80 -7.28 -22.92
CA ALA A 275 3.21 -6.89 -24.27
C ALA A 275 2.13 -6.07 -24.98
N ALA A 276 0.86 -6.49 -24.91
CA ALA A 276 -0.26 -5.73 -25.48
C ALA A 276 -0.39 -4.33 -24.84
N THR A 277 -0.28 -4.23 -23.52
CA THR A 277 -0.34 -2.94 -22.81
C THR A 277 0.85 -2.05 -23.16
N TYR A 278 2.07 -2.59 -23.16
CA TYR A 278 3.27 -1.83 -23.57
C TYR A 278 3.22 -1.40 -25.04
N ALA A 279 2.63 -2.18 -25.95
CA ALA A 279 2.47 -1.79 -27.35
C ALA A 279 1.70 -0.47 -27.48
N THR A 280 0.61 -0.28 -26.74
CA THR A 280 -0.17 0.97 -26.74
C THR A 280 0.63 2.15 -26.19
N LEU A 281 1.44 1.92 -25.14
CA LEU A 281 2.28 2.94 -24.55
C LEU A 281 3.42 3.35 -25.50
N VAL A 282 4.09 2.39 -26.13
CA VAL A 282 5.15 2.66 -27.13
C VAL A 282 4.60 3.40 -28.34
N ALA A 283 3.36 3.10 -28.76
CA ALA A 283 2.71 3.85 -29.84
C ALA A 283 2.46 5.32 -29.47
N SER A 284 2.12 5.61 -28.20
CA SER A 284 1.88 6.96 -27.70
C SER A 284 3.18 7.74 -27.37
N ARG A 285 4.27 7.01 -27.05
CA ARG A 285 5.60 7.55 -26.68
C ARG A 285 6.71 6.85 -27.47
N PRO A 286 6.80 7.03 -28.80
CA PRO A 286 7.68 6.24 -29.65
C PRO A 286 9.18 6.43 -29.38
N ASP A 287 9.58 7.57 -28.81
CA ASP A 287 10.98 7.90 -28.50
C ASP A 287 11.41 7.49 -27.08
N ASP A 288 10.50 6.95 -26.27
CA ASP A 288 10.82 6.47 -24.93
C ASP A 288 11.55 5.13 -25.01
N ALA A 289 12.90 5.20 -24.93
CA ALA A 289 13.75 4.04 -25.02
C ALA A 289 13.56 3.04 -23.86
N ARG A 290 13.27 3.52 -22.65
CA ARG A 290 13.04 2.64 -21.48
C ARG A 290 11.72 1.87 -21.62
N LEU A 291 10.68 2.57 -22.04
CA LEU A 291 9.37 1.95 -22.28
C LEU A 291 9.45 0.88 -23.37
N ARG A 292 10.19 1.16 -24.47
CA ARG A 292 10.42 0.21 -25.55
C ARG A 292 11.26 -0.99 -25.08
N LEU A 293 12.21 -0.79 -24.17
CA LEU A 293 12.97 -1.89 -23.54
C LEU A 293 12.00 -2.83 -22.79
N SER A 294 11.17 -2.28 -21.91
CA SER A 294 10.16 -3.06 -21.17
C SER A 294 9.19 -3.79 -22.12
N TYR A 295 8.82 -3.18 -23.23
CA TYR A 295 8.02 -3.83 -24.26
C TYR A 295 8.75 -5.04 -24.87
N GLY A 296 10.02 -4.87 -25.23
CA GLY A 296 10.85 -5.97 -25.76
C GLY A 296 11.00 -7.12 -24.75
N GLU A 297 11.17 -6.81 -23.47
CA GLU A 297 11.25 -7.82 -22.40
C GLU A 297 9.92 -8.56 -22.22
N ALA A 298 8.79 -7.85 -22.24
CA ALA A 298 7.46 -8.47 -22.19
C ALA A 298 7.22 -9.39 -23.41
N LEU A 299 7.61 -8.97 -24.61
CA LEU A 299 7.55 -9.79 -25.83
C LEU A 299 8.43 -11.06 -25.70
N LEU A 300 9.64 -10.93 -25.14
CA LEU A 300 10.55 -12.06 -24.89
C LEU A 300 9.89 -13.05 -23.92
N GLY A 301 9.33 -12.59 -22.81
CA GLY A 301 8.59 -13.41 -21.87
C GLY A 301 7.35 -14.07 -22.49
N ALA A 302 6.67 -13.38 -23.40
CA ALA A 302 5.52 -13.89 -24.17
C ALA A 302 5.94 -14.82 -25.32
N GLN A 303 7.22 -15.15 -25.47
CA GLN A 303 7.80 -15.98 -26.53
C GLN A 303 7.58 -15.41 -27.97
N GLN A 304 7.36 -14.12 -28.08
CA GLN A 304 7.23 -13.41 -29.36
C GLN A 304 8.62 -12.97 -29.86
N PHE A 305 9.52 -13.93 -30.03
CA PHE A 305 10.96 -13.73 -30.20
C PHE A 305 11.33 -12.85 -31.41
N ALA A 306 10.66 -13.04 -32.53
CA ALA A 306 10.92 -12.26 -33.74
C ALA A 306 10.63 -10.77 -33.53
N THR A 307 9.48 -10.46 -32.91
CA THR A 307 9.09 -9.09 -32.58
C THR A 307 10.00 -8.50 -31.52
N ALA A 308 10.33 -9.26 -30.47
CA ALA A 308 11.24 -8.83 -29.41
C ALA A 308 12.63 -8.46 -29.98
N CYS A 309 13.23 -9.32 -30.81
CA CYS A 309 14.51 -9.05 -31.45
C CYS A 309 14.46 -7.77 -32.32
N ALA A 310 13.36 -7.55 -33.03
CA ALA A 310 13.17 -6.34 -33.84
C ALA A 310 13.02 -5.07 -32.97
N GLU A 311 12.23 -5.12 -31.89
CA GLU A 311 12.05 -3.97 -30.99
C GLU A 311 13.36 -3.60 -30.27
N PHE A 312 14.13 -4.58 -29.79
CA PHE A 312 15.47 -4.32 -29.26
C PHE A 312 16.40 -3.70 -30.30
N GLY A 313 16.28 -4.10 -31.57
CA GLY A 313 17.04 -3.50 -32.69
C GLY A 313 16.87 -2.00 -32.79
N LYS A 314 15.66 -1.49 -32.53
CA LYS A 314 15.35 -0.03 -32.56
C LYS A 314 16.02 0.76 -31.44
N LEU A 315 16.57 0.07 -30.42
CA LEU A 315 17.19 0.69 -29.25
C LEU A 315 18.71 0.90 -29.36
N LYS A 316 19.31 0.43 -30.44
CA LYS A 316 20.76 0.65 -30.69
C LYS A 316 21.07 2.14 -30.64
N GLY A 317 22.07 2.51 -29.81
CA GLY A 317 22.52 3.91 -29.68
C GLY A 317 21.59 4.85 -28.91
N LYS A 318 20.54 4.34 -28.26
CA LYS A 318 19.59 5.15 -27.47
C LYS A 318 20.00 5.37 -25.99
N GLY A 319 21.28 5.15 -25.64
CA GLY A 319 21.82 5.46 -24.30
C GLY A 319 21.44 4.47 -23.20
N LEU A 320 20.89 3.31 -23.55
CA LEU A 320 20.61 2.23 -22.59
C LEU A 320 21.90 1.50 -22.21
N GLY A 321 21.93 0.94 -20.98
CA GLY A 321 23.05 0.16 -20.50
C GLY A 321 23.33 -1.05 -21.40
N PRO A 322 24.61 -1.32 -21.76
CA PRO A 322 24.95 -2.42 -22.67
C PRO A 322 24.44 -3.78 -22.17
N ARG A 323 24.48 -4.03 -20.86
CA ARG A 323 23.99 -5.28 -20.26
C ARG A 323 22.46 -5.35 -20.26
N ASP A 324 21.80 -4.24 -19.95
CA ASP A 324 20.35 -4.18 -19.82
C ASP A 324 19.66 -4.38 -21.18
N LEU A 325 20.28 -3.89 -22.26
CA LEU A 325 19.77 -4.08 -23.61
C LEU A 325 20.38 -5.31 -24.31
N GLY A 326 21.69 -5.51 -24.22
CA GLY A 326 22.42 -6.49 -25.02
C GLY A 326 22.05 -7.93 -24.70
N LEU A 327 21.85 -8.27 -23.43
CA LEU A 327 21.56 -9.64 -23.03
C LEU A 327 20.12 -10.08 -23.39
N PRO A 328 19.05 -9.33 -23.06
CA PRO A 328 17.71 -9.70 -23.52
C PRO A 328 17.58 -9.70 -25.05
N ALA A 329 18.24 -8.78 -25.74
CA ALA A 329 18.25 -8.74 -27.20
C ALA A 329 18.94 -9.98 -27.79
N ALA A 330 20.08 -10.40 -27.23
CA ALA A 330 20.77 -11.61 -27.66
C ALA A 330 19.89 -12.85 -27.46
N ARG A 331 19.22 -12.99 -26.31
CA ARG A 331 18.28 -14.09 -26.05
C ARG A 331 17.12 -14.10 -27.05
N ALA A 332 16.51 -12.95 -27.33
CA ALA A 332 15.40 -12.83 -28.27
C ALA A 332 15.83 -13.22 -29.70
N CYS A 333 16.98 -12.70 -30.17
CA CYS A 333 17.48 -13.00 -31.51
C CYS A 333 17.92 -14.47 -31.62
N MET A 334 18.51 -15.04 -30.58
CA MET A 334 18.84 -16.48 -30.55
C MET A 334 17.61 -17.37 -30.66
N GLN A 335 16.57 -17.07 -29.88
CA GLN A 335 15.29 -17.79 -29.91
C GLN A 335 14.51 -17.59 -31.23
N LYS A 336 14.73 -16.48 -31.90
CA LYS A 336 14.24 -16.24 -33.27
C LYS A 336 14.94 -17.12 -34.31
N GLY A 337 16.08 -17.73 -33.98
CA GLY A 337 16.91 -18.50 -34.90
C GLY A 337 17.97 -17.65 -35.64
N ASP A 338 18.40 -16.56 -35.07
CA ASP A 338 19.38 -15.63 -35.60
C ASP A 338 20.65 -15.58 -34.73
N PRO A 339 21.54 -16.59 -34.82
CA PRO A 339 22.72 -16.69 -33.96
C PRO A 339 23.73 -15.56 -34.21
N ASP A 340 23.81 -15.02 -35.42
CA ASP A 340 24.74 -13.94 -35.77
C ASP A 340 24.31 -12.62 -35.12
N ALA A 341 23.01 -12.31 -35.16
CA ALA A 341 22.45 -11.18 -34.43
C ALA A 341 22.63 -11.33 -32.91
N ALA A 342 22.46 -12.55 -32.37
CA ALA A 342 22.67 -12.81 -30.94
C ALA A 342 24.13 -12.51 -30.54
N ILE A 343 25.12 -12.99 -31.29
CA ILE A 343 26.54 -12.71 -31.04
C ILE A 343 26.82 -11.22 -31.17
N ALA A 344 26.27 -10.56 -32.21
CA ALA A 344 26.43 -9.13 -32.38
C ALA A 344 25.94 -8.34 -31.16
N TRP A 345 24.83 -8.75 -30.53
CA TRP A 345 24.34 -8.16 -29.30
C TRP A 345 25.24 -8.44 -28.10
N LEU A 346 25.72 -9.67 -27.93
CA LEU A 346 26.64 -10.04 -26.83
C LEU A 346 27.94 -9.22 -26.91
N LYS A 347 28.46 -8.96 -28.14
CA LYS A 347 29.65 -8.11 -28.37
C LYS A 347 29.45 -6.66 -27.94
N THR A 348 28.22 -6.16 -27.83
CA THR A 348 27.97 -4.80 -27.31
C THR A 348 28.20 -4.70 -25.80
N ILE A 349 28.24 -5.81 -25.11
CA ILE A 349 28.44 -5.87 -23.66
C ILE A 349 29.93 -5.95 -23.36
N PRO A 350 30.55 -4.95 -22.70
CA PRO A 350 31.94 -5.06 -22.29
C PRO A 350 32.19 -6.34 -21.50
N THR A 351 33.27 -7.05 -21.77
CA THR A 351 33.58 -8.39 -21.21
C THR A 351 33.45 -8.43 -19.65
N ARG A 352 33.88 -7.35 -18.99
CA ARG A 352 33.75 -7.23 -17.50
C ARG A 352 32.30 -7.23 -16.99
N PHE A 353 31.31 -6.94 -17.83
CA PHE A 353 29.88 -6.92 -17.51
C PHE A 353 29.12 -8.11 -18.10
N LEU A 354 29.76 -8.94 -18.92
CA LEU A 354 29.14 -10.14 -19.48
C LEU A 354 29.12 -11.24 -18.40
N PRO A 355 27.93 -11.71 -17.95
CA PRO A 355 27.86 -12.72 -16.91
C PRO A 355 28.46 -14.06 -17.39
N PRO A 356 29.33 -14.70 -16.59
CA PRO A 356 29.86 -16.03 -16.94
C PRO A 356 28.74 -17.07 -17.20
N SER A 357 27.59 -16.92 -16.54
CA SER A 357 26.43 -17.79 -16.73
C SER A 357 25.91 -17.86 -18.17
N VAL A 358 26.18 -16.87 -19.01
CA VAL A 358 25.83 -16.86 -20.43
C VAL A 358 26.40 -18.08 -21.17
N GLN A 359 27.60 -18.56 -20.77
CA GLN A 359 28.21 -19.76 -21.35
C GLN A 359 27.39 -21.04 -21.07
N THR A 360 26.61 -21.06 -19.99
CA THR A 360 25.86 -22.24 -19.56
C THR A 360 24.36 -22.10 -19.81
N GLU A 361 23.89 -20.95 -20.23
CA GLU A 361 22.48 -20.76 -20.58
C GLU A 361 22.08 -21.65 -21.77
N ALA A 362 21.00 -22.39 -21.63
CA ALA A 362 20.52 -23.32 -22.66
C ALA A 362 20.23 -22.63 -23.99
N VAL A 363 19.76 -21.37 -23.97
CA VAL A 363 19.46 -20.59 -25.17
C VAL A 363 20.71 -20.35 -26.04
N PHE A 364 21.89 -20.28 -25.45
CA PHE A 364 23.17 -20.07 -26.17
C PHE A 364 23.93 -21.38 -26.44
N ALA A 365 23.36 -22.53 -26.09
CA ALA A 365 24.02 -23.84 -26.33
C ALA A 365 24.49 -24.03 -27.81
N PRO A 366 23.73 -23.59 -28.84
CA PRO A 366 24.20 -23.71 -30.22
C PRO A 366 25.41 -22.85 -30.57
N LEU A 367 25.75 -21.86 -29.73
CA LEU A 367 26.88 -20.95 -29.96
C LEU A 367 28.20 -21.46 -29.33
N LYS A 368 28.18 -22.48 -28.47
CA LYS A 368 29.31 -22.90 -27.64
C LYS A 368 30.56 -23.27 -28.43
N GLU A 369 30.38 -23.83 -29.62
CA GLU A 369 31.50 -24.21 -30.49
C GLU A 369 31.99 -23.11 -31.45
N ARG A 370 31.30 -21.99 -31.49
CA ARG A 370 31.70 -20.86 -32.35
C ARG A 370 32.87 -20.10 -31.73
N GLU A 371 33.87 -19.82 -32.53
CA GLU A 371 35.07 -19.09 -32.07
C GLU A 371 34.78 -17.66 -31.64
N ASP A 372 33.86 -16.97 -32.31
CA ASP A 372 33.46 -15.62 -31.96
C ASP A 372 32.64 -15.54 -30.65
N PHE A 373 31.97 -16.64 -30.24
CA PHE A 373 31.33 -16.75 -28.92
C PHE A 373 32.37 -17.07 -27.83
N LYS A 374 33.29 -18.01 -28.08
CA LYS A 374 34.39 -18.34 -27.15
C LYS A 374 35.24 -17.11 -26.84
N ALA A 375 35.49 -16.27 -27.83
CA ALA A 375 36.28 -15.05 -27.69
C ALA A 375 35.66 -13.99 -26.75
N LEU A 376 34.35 -14.10 -26.44
CA LEU A 376 33.68 -13.24 -25.46
C LEU A 376 34.10 -13.55 -24.02
N PHE A 377 34.67 -14.73 -23.76
CA PHE A 377 35.03 -15.25 -22.44
C PHE A 377 36.51 -15.66 -22.42
N PRO A 378 37.46 -14.71 -22.52
CA PRO A 378 38.88 -15.04 -22.51
C PRO A 378 39.25 -15.78 -21.20
N SER A 379 40.02 -16.82 -21.31
CA SER A 379 40.62 -17.52 -20.17
C SER A 379 41.36 -16.51 -19.32
N ARG A 380 41.11 -16.48 -18.01
CA ARG A 380 41.86 -15.65 -17.07
C ARG A 380 43.23 -16.18 -16.83
#